data_22ca1fa6fe7cd25694726173a6f34275
#
_entry.id   22ca1fa6fe7cd25694726173a6f34275
#
_cell.length_a   1.000
_cell.length_b   1.000
_cell.length_c   1.000
_cell.angle_alpha   90.00
_cell.angle_beta   90.00
_cell.angle_gamma   90.00
#
_symmetry.space_group_name_H-M   'P 1'
#
loop_
_entity.id
_entity.type
_entity.pdbx_description
1 polymer ?
#
loop_
_entity_poly.entity_id
_entity_poly.type
_entity_poly.pdbx_seq_one_letter_code
_entity_poly.pdbx_strand_id
1 'polypeptide(L)'
;MHVDQRGGPTVFLPQLNPAENVYIQIWDTQGKLVSASPGLSGLQEPLDPAGLQAGKAIYQDVYVSQSHLRTLSMPVALGGHPFVVVQAATSLALLDALRRNLVDILVITTLLATLLAGLASWFVVGQALAPLKTVTDTALQITRADDLSRRIPYHGQDNDEVGQLIYAFNETLERLEKLFVAQQRFLADVSHELRTPLTAIKGNADLMRRMKSVDEESLTSIEDEADRLTRLVGDLLLLTQAESGKLPLDFKPVELDTLLLDVSKEMHVLARDRVQIKVTEIDQIRVNGDRDRLKQVLLNLVSNAINYTPQGGEIFISLGKVGEQARLIVRDTGPGIPAEDLPHIFERFYRAEKSRTRSKAGGFGLGLSIAHWIIAHHGGRIEVSSQEGKGTTFCIWLPLLNSSDNGHRAIDD
;
A
#
# COMPACT_ATOMS: atom_id res chain seq x y z
N MET A 1 -62.98 -74.12 -4.36
CA MET A 1 -64.35 -73.62 -4.42
C MET A 1 -65.25 -74.77 -4.20
N HIS A 2 -65.89 -74.85 -3.01
CA HIS A 2 -66.89 -75.95 -2.74
C HIS A 2 -68.26 -75.26 -2.74
N VAL A 3 -69.24 -75.88 -3.36
CA VAL A 3 -70.62 -75.45 -3.45
C VAL A 3 -71.34 -76.13 -2.32
N ASP A 4 -71.97 -75.36 -1.39
CA ASP A 4 -72.76 -75.93 -0.31
C ASP A 4 -74.05 -76.51 -0.84
N GLN A 5 -74.63 -77.47 -0.07
CA GLN A 5 -75.85 -78.22 -0.50
C GLN A 5 -77.12 -77.30 -0.71
N ARG A 6 -76.98 -76.01 -0.54
CA ARG A 6 -77.99 -74.96 -0.82
C ARG A 6 -77.70 -74.09 -2.03
N GLY A 7 -76.71 -74.48 -2.87
CA GLY A 7 -76.43 -73.80 -4.14
C GLY A 7 -75.72 -72.46 -4.08
N GLY A 8 -75.23 -72.03 -2.97
CA GLY A 8 -74.51 -70.79 -2.79
C GLY A 8 -72.99 -71.01 -2.80
N PRO A 9 -72.16 -70.21 -3.50
CA PRO A 9 -70.72 -70.30 -3.44
C PRO A 9 -70.19 -69.96 -2.03
N THR A 10 -69.54 -70.89 -1.38
CA THR A 10 -68.81 -70.61 -0.12
C THR A 10 -67.38 -70.25 -0.47
N VAL A 11 -66.99 -69.09 -0.06
CA VAL A 11 -65.61 -68.64 -0.18
C VAL A 11 -64.85 -68.99 1.08
N PHE A 12 -64.01 -70.01 0.99
CA PHE A 12 -63.09 -70.34 2.10
C PHE A 12 -61.89 -69.42 2.02
N LEU A 13 -61.71 -68.52 2.98
CA LEU A 13 -60.43 -67.87 3.19
C LEU A 13 -59.45 -68.90 3.75
N PRO A 14 -58.29 -69.09 3.15
CA PRO A 14 -57.20 -69.80 3.82
C PRO A 14 -56.98 -69.12 5.20
N GLN A 15 -56.74 -69.86 6.24
CA GLN A 15 -56.28 -69.29 7.53
C GLN A 15 -54.92 -68.59 7.21
N LEU A 16 -55.01 -67.35 6.83
CA LEU A 16 -53.82 -66.52 6.75
C LEU A 16 -53.29 -66.25 8.12
N ASN A 17 -52.06 -66.65 8.31
CA ASN A 17 -51.37 -66.53 9.60
C ASN A 17 -51.40 -65.08 10.04
N PRO A 18 -51.88 -64.70 11.23
CA PRO A 18 -51.93 -63.26 11.63
C PRO A 18 -50.58 -62.62 11.80
N ALA A 19 -49.48 -63.35 11.58
CA ALA A 19 -48.11 -62.83 11.58
C ALA A 19 -47.79 -62.01 10.36
N GLU A 20 -48.61 -61.91 9.34
CA GLU A 20 -48.24 -61.27 8.06
C GLU A 20 -48.80 -59.87 7.86
N ASN A 21 -49.38 -59.21 8.87
CA ASN A 21 -49.94 -57.84 8.78
C ASN A 21 -50.80 -57.58 7.54
N VAL A 22 -51.44 -58.64 6.98
CA VAL A 22 -52.34 -58.52 5.85
C VAL A 22 -53.77 -58.66 6.32
N TYR A 23 -54.55 -57.66 6.02
CA TYR A 23 -55.98 -57.60 6.37
C TYR A 23 -56.77 -57.85 5.05
N ILE A 24 -57.80 -58.68 5.11
CA ILE A 24 -58.62 -58.99 3.94
C ILE A 24 -60.08 -58.78 4.29
N GLN A 25 -60.81 -58.11 3.38
CA GLN A 25 -62.24 -58.00 3.36
C GLN A 25 -62.78 -58.50 2.04
N ILE A 26 -63.91 -59.16 2.04
CA ILE A 26 -64.64 -59.63 0.85
C ILE A 26 -66.02 -59.03 0.86
N TRP A 27 -66.36 -58.32 -0.19
CA TRP A 27 -67.64 -57.64 -0.35
C TRP A 27 -68.42 -58.20 -1.49
N ASP A 28 -69.76 -58.34 -1.32
CA ASP A 28 -70.58 -58.68 -2.50
C ASP A 28 -70.85 -57.49 -3.42
N THR A 29 -71.54 -57.71 -4.55
CA THR A 29 -71.88 -56.67 -5.52
C THR A 29 -72.94 -55.67 -4.99
N GLN A 30 -73.57 -55.98 -3.88
CA GLN A 30 -74.58 -55.12 -3.19
C GLN A 30 -73.94 -54.25 -2.09
N GLY A 31 -72.63 -54.37 -1.90
CA GLY A 31 -71.91 -53.63 -0.85
C GLY A 31 -72.09 -54.21 0.55
N LYS A 32 -72.43 -55.53 0.68
CA LYS A 32 -72.53 -56.23 1.96
C LYS A 32 -71.25 -56.98 2.21
N LEU A 33 -70.73 -56.90 3.44
CA LEU A 33 -69.56 -57.64 3.88
C LEU A 33 -69.82 -59.14 3.93
N VAL A 34 -69.11 -59.90 3.14
CA VAL A 34 -69.26 -61.40 3.08
C VAL A 34 -68.31 -62.04 4.08
N SER A 35 -67.09 -61.58 4.21
CA SER A 35 -66.09 -62.15 5.10
C SER A 35 -65.02 -61.10 5.38
N ALA A 36 -64.39 -61.15 6.57
CA ALA A 36 -63.29 -60.35 6.96
C ALA A 36 -62.24 -61.15 7.72
N SER A 37 -60.98 -60.78 7.62
CA SER A 37 -59.92 -61.37 8.44
C SER A 37 -60.17 -61.06 9.93
N PRO A 38 -59.70 -61.90 10.89
CA PRO A 38 -59.93 -61.70 12.31
C PRO A 38 -59.60 -60.36 12.90
N GLY A 39 -58.55 -59.72 12.32
CA GLY A 39 -58.15 -58.36 12.80
C GLY A 39 -59.10 -57.23 12.35
N LEU A 40 -60.07 -57.53 11.47
CA LEU A 40 -61.10 -56.58 11.01
C LEU A 40 -62.53 -56.97 11.41
N SER A 41 -62.68 -57.88 12.32
CA SER A 41 -63.99 -58.41 12.72
C SER A 41 -64.98 -57.39 13.31
N GLY A 42 -64.50 -56.24 13.78
CA GLY A 42 -65.31 -55.13 14.22
C GLY A 42 -65.56 -54.02 13.17
N LEU A 43 -64.96 -54.10 12.02
CA LEU A 43 -65.05 -53.04 10.96
C LEU A 43 -66.07 -53.48 9.92
N GLN A 44 -67.26 -52.92 9.95
CA GLN A 44 -68.36 -53.17 9.00
C GLN A 44 -68.32 -52.24 7.77
N GLU A 45 -67.37 -51.34 7.75
CA GLU A 45 -67.13 -50.43 6.64
C GLU A 45 -66.01 -50.96 5.73
N PRO A 46 -66.07 -50.71 4.41
CA PRO A 46 -64.97 -51.09 3.51
C PRO A 46 -63.70 -50.36 3.82
N LEU A 47 -62.57 -51.10 3.75
CA LEU A 47 -61.23 -50.50 3.91
C LEU A 47 -60.97 -49.40 2.91
N ASP A 48 -61.43 -49.59 1.69
CA ASP A 48 -61.35 -48.60 0.62
C ASP A 48 -62.71 -48.48 -0.08
N PRO A 49 -63.53 -47.53 0.33
CA PRO A 49 -64.85 -47.28 -0.28
C PRO A 49 -64.80 -46.96 -1.79
N ALA A 50 -63.78 -46.22 -2.23
CA ALA A 50 -63.62 -45.84 -3.62
C ALA A 50 -63.24 -47.07 -4.48
N GLY A 51 -62.36 -47.93 -3.97
CA GLY A 51 -61.95 -49.15 -4.63
C GLY A 51 -63.04 -50.18 -4.73
N LEU A 52 -64.06 -50.18 -3.82
CA LEU A 52 -65.20 -51.06 -3.89
C LEU A 52 -66.03 -50.80 -5.17
N GLN A 53 -66.14 -49.55 -5.62
CA GLN A 53 -66.91 -49.14 -6.79
C GLN A 53 -66.11 -49.06 -8.09
N ALA A 54 -64.79 -49.24 -8.06
CA ALA A 54 -63.91 -48.91 -9.16
C ALA A 54 -63.97 -49.87 -10.36
N GLY A 55 -64.57 -51.08 -10.19
CA GLY A 55 -64.72 -52.09 -11.28
C GLY A 55 -63.40 -52.64 -11.84
N LYS A 56 -62.27 -52.21 -11.35
CA LYS A 56 -60.90 -52.64 -11.71
C LYS A 56 -59.99 -52.72 -10.46
N ALA A 57 -58.88 -53.41 -10.60
CA ALA A 57 -57.90 -53.47 -9.52
C ALA A 57 -57.28 -52.07 -9.29
N ILE A 58 -57.38 -51.57 -8.05
CA ILE A 58 -56.79 -50.26 -7.65
C ILE A 58 -55.98 -50.45 -6.34
N TYR A 59 -54.81 -49.77 -6.31
CA TYR A 59 -54.05 -49.54 -5.08
C TYR A 59 -54.34 -48.19 -4.55
N GLN A 60 -54.64 -48.10 -3.21
CA GLN A 60 -54.84 -46.84 -2.57
C GLN A 60 -54.31 -46.86 -1.14
N ASP A 61 -53.70 -45.74 -0.72
CA ASP A 61 -53.29 -45.56 0.68
C ASP A 61 -54.48 -44.98 1.43
N VAL A 62 -54.94 -45.66 2.48
CA VAL A 62 -56.10 -45.26 3.26
C VAL A 62 -55.72 -45.21 4.76
N TYR A 63 -56.39 -44.30 5.46
CA TYR A 63 -56.30 -44.23 6.91
C TYR A 63 -57.55 -44.84 7.51
N VAL A 64 -57.39 -45.95 8.22
CA VAL A 64 -58.48 -46.59 8.95
C VAL A 64 -58.20 -46.41 10.43
N SER A 65 -59.04 -45.64 11.13
CA SER A 65 -58.82 -45.22 12.53
C SER A 65 -57.50 -44.45 12.68
N GLN A 66 -56.47 -45.03 13.15
CA GLN A 66 -55.13 -44.40 13.26
C GLN A 66 -54.03 -45.17 12.47
N SER A 67 -54.45 -46.17 11.71
CA SER A 67 -53.55 -47.01 10.96
C SER A 67 -53.48 -46.60 9.48
N HIS A 68 -52.27 -46.36 9.00
CA HIS A 68 -51.99 -46.10 7.60
C HIS A 68 -51.84 -47.43 6.89
N LEU A 69 -52.72 -47.71 5.98
CA LEU A 69 -52.82 -48.98 5.28
C LEU A 69 -52.70 -48.74 3.77
N ARG A 70 -52.01 -49.63 3.08
CA ARG A 70 -52.06 -49.72 1.60
C ARG A 70 -53.05 -50.83 1.26
N THR A 71 -54.11 -50.46 0.57
CA THR A 71 -55.16 -51.36 0.15
C THR A 71 -55.05 -51.69 -1.35
N LEU A 72 -55.34 -52.93 -1.68
CA LEU A 72 -55.60 -53.39 -3.04
C LEU A 72 -57.08 -53.82 -3.09
N SER A 73 -57.88 -53.13 -3.85
CA SER A 73 -59.24 -53.47 -4.12
C SER A 73 -59.32 -54.14 -5.52
N MET A 74 -59.75 -55.40 -5.55
CA MET A 74 -59.80 -56.21 -6.80
C MET A 74 -61.16 -56.88 -6.96
N PRO A 75 -61.88 -56.59 -8.04
CA PRO A 75 -63.09 -57.34 -8.37
C PRO A 75 -62.75 -58.75 -8.86
N VAL A 76 -63.39 -59.77 -8.32
CA VAL A 76 -63.25 -61.15 -8.72
C VAL A 76 -64.52 -61.53 -9.45
N ALA A 77 -64.38 -61.98 -10.70
CA ALA A 77 -65.51 -62.37 -11.55
C ALA A 77 -65.60 -63.88 -11.66
N LEU A 78 -66.81 -64.39 -11.69
CA LEU A 78 -67.10 -65.80 -11.95
C LEU A 78 -68.00 -65.85 -13.18
N GLY A 79 -67.56 -66.57 -14.23
CA GLY A 79 -68.34 -66.71 -15.48
C GLY A 79 -68.55 -65.41 -16.27
N GLY A 80 -67.60 -64.43 -16.09
CA GLY A 80 -67.65 -63.08 -16.78
C GLY A 80 -68.46 -61.98 -16.04
N HIS A 81 -69.14 -62.35 -14.95
CA HIS A 81 -69.84 -61.37 -14.10
C HIS A 81 -69.11 -61.13 -12.78
N PRO A 82 -68.97 -59.84 -12.36
CA PRO A 82 -68.36 -59.56 -11.06
C PRO A 82 -69.17 -60.21 -9.97
N PHE A 83 -68.50 -61.00 -9.10
CA PHE A 83 -69.16 -61.76 -8.03
C PHE A 83 -68.86 -61.21 -6.66
N VAL A 84 -67.65 -60.83 -6.42
CA VAL A 84 -67.18 -60.20 -5.14
C VAL A 84 -66.07 -59.21 -5.41
N VAL A 85 -65.87 -58.31 -4.51
CA VAL A 85 -64.67 -57.44 -4.46
C VAL A 85 -63.80 -57.86 -3.28
N VAL A 86 -62.55 -58.23 -3.53
CA VAL A 86 -61.60 -58.55 -2.48
C VAL A 86 -60.76 -57.30 -2.23
N GLN A 87 -60.74 -56.86 -0.99
CA GLN A 87 -59.86 -55.81 -0.49
C GLN A 87 -58.79 -56.41 0.39
N ALA A 88 -57.56 -56.29 0.00
CA ALA A 88 -56.38 -56.71 0.78
C ALA A 88 -55.63 -55.48 1.22
N ALA A 89 -55.32 -55.37 2.50
CA ALA A 89 -54.58 -54.24 3.06
C ALA A 89 -53.36 -54.70 3.84
N THR A 90 -52.31 -53.87 3.76
CA THR A 90 -51.11 -54.08 4.57
C THR A 90 -50.78 -52.78 5.32
N SER A 91 -50.27 -52.93 6.54
CA SER A 91 -49.89 -51.76 7.36
C SER A 91 -48.60 -51.09 6.87
N LEU A 92 -48.62 -49.79 6.71
CA LEU A 92 -47.48 -48.95 6.39
C LEU A 92 -46.78 -48.38 7.65
N ALA A 93 -47.23 -48.80 8.87
CA ALA A 93 -46.72 -48.26 10.15
C ALA A 93 -45.18 -48.34 10.26
N LEU A 94 -44.58 -49.47 9.80
CA LEU A 94 -43.12 -49.61 9.83
C LEU A 94 -42.43 -48.62 8.86
N LEU A 95 -42.98 -48.45 7.66
CA LEU A 95 -42.46 -47.48 6.69
C LEU A 95 -42.58 -46.06 7.18
N ASP A 96 -43.70 -45.70 7.82
CA ASP A 96 -43.92 -44.40 8.41
C ASP A 96 -42.99 -44.13 9.61
N ALA A 97 -42.73 -45.13 10.44
CA ALA A 97 -41.75 -45.04 11.53
C ALA A 97 -40.31 -44.84 11.00
N LEU A 98 -39.92 -45.66 9.99
CA LEU A 98 -38.60 -45.49 9.34
C LEU A 98 -38.44 -44.11 8.69
N ARG A 99 -39.49 -43.65 7.99
CA ARG A 99 -39.47 -42.31 7.35
C ARG A 99 -39.33 -41.22 8.39
N ARG A 100 -40.07 -41.26 9.50
CA ARG A 100 -39.95 -40.28 10.61
C ARG A 100 -38.55 -40.27 11.19
N ASN A 101 -38.00 -41.44 11.52
CA ASN A 101 -36.66 -41.53 12.07
C ASN A 101 -35.59 -41.02 11.10
N LEU A 102 -35.73 -41.30 9.81
CA LEU A 102 -34.81 -40.77 8.79
C LEU A 102 -34.88 -39.23 8.68
N VAL A 103 -36.10 -38.67 8.69
CA VAL A 103 -36.28 -37.22 8.67
C VAL A 103 -35.67 -36.57 9.92
N ASP A 104 -35.95 -37.14 11.10
CA ASP A 104 -35.41 -36.63 12.37
C ASP A 104 -33.89 -36.68 12.42
N ILE A 105 -33.27 -37.77 11.95
CA ILE A 105 -31.81 -37.90 11.85
C ILE A 105 -31.26 -36.87 10.86
N LEU A 106 -31.89 -36.70 9.70
CA LEU A 106 -31.45 -35.70 8.70
C LEU A 106 -31.55 -34.28 9.24
N VAL A 107 -32.63 -33.95 9.92
CA VAL A 107 -32.79 -32.61 10.53
C VAL A 107 -31.76 -32.37 11.62
N ILE A 108 -31.56 -33.32 12.52
CA ILE A 108 -30.58 -33.18 13.62
C ILE A 108 -29.17 -33.08 13.06
N THR A 109 -28.80 -33.95 12.11
CA THR A 109 -27.44 -33.92 11.51
C THR A 109 -27.19 -32.63 10.73
N THR A 110 -28.19 -32.13 10.00
CA THR A 110 -28.08 -30.86 9.24
C THR A 110 -27.92 -29.69 10.22
N LEU A 111 -28.70 -29.62 11.28
CA LEU A 111 -28.57 -28.56 12.29
C LEU A 111 -27.20 -28.60 12.99
N LEU A 112 -26.74 -29.81 13.36
CA LEU A 112 -25.42 -29.96 13.98
C LEU A 112 -24.28 -29.56 13.02
N ALA A 113 -24.34 -30.00 11.77
CA ALA A 113 -23.35 -29.62 10.77
C ALA A 113 -23.31 -28.12 10.52
N THR A 114 -24.48 -27.47 10.42
CA THR A 114 -24.58 -26.01 10.27
C THR A 114 -24.02 -25.28 11.48
N LEU A 115 -24.30 -25.73 12.68
CA LEU A 115 -23.76 -25.14 13.90
C LEU A 115 -22.24 -25.27 13.97
N LEU A 116 -21.69 -26.44 13.67
CA LEU A 116 -20.25 -26.70 13.66
C LEU A 116 -19.55 -25.86 12.58
N ALA A 117 -20.12 -25.78 11.36
CA ALA A 117 -19.60 -24.95 10.29
C ALA A 117 -19.60 -23.46 10.65
N GLY A 118 -20.67 -22.98 11.31
CA GLY A 118 -20.76 -21.62 11.82
C GLY A 118 -19.70 -21.28 12.87
N LEU A 119 -19.50 -22.17 13.84
CA LEU A 119 -18.46 -22.02 14.85
C LEU A 119 -17.05 -22.05 14.26
N ALA A 120 -16.78 -22.97 13.34
CA ALA A 120 -15.50 -23.06 12.65
C ALA A 120 -15.23 -21.79 11.83
N SER A 121 -16.22 -21.32 11.08
CA SER A 121 -16.12 -20.08 10.29
C SER A 121 -15.84 -18.86 11.17
N TRP A 122 -16.57 -18.73 12.28
CA TRP A 122 -16.35 -17.63 13.23
C TRP A 122 -14.94 -17.63 13.81
N PHE A 123 -14.44 -18.81 14.19
CA PHE A 123 -13.07 -18.95 14.71
C PHE A 123 -12.01 -18.57 13.66
N VAL A 124 -12.11 -19.14 12.43
CA VAL A 124 -11.16 -18.88 11.35
C VAL A 124 -11.17 -17.41 10.93
N VAL A 125 -12.36 -16.81 10.74
CA VAL A 125 -12.48 -15.40 10.37
C VAL A 125 -11.96 -14.49 11.48
N GLY A 126 -12.25 -14.81 12.74
CA GLY A 126 -11.73 -14.05 13.89
C GLY A 126 -10.20 -14.05 13.94
N GLN A 127 -9.57 -15.21 13.71
CA GLN A 127 -8.12 -15.34 13.67
C GLN A 127 -7.49 -14.64 12.46
N ALA A 128 -8.10 -14.74 11.28
CA ALA A 128 -7.63 -14.10 10.06
C ALA A 128 -7.72 -12.56 10.12
N LEU A 129 -8.72 -12.01 10.82
CA LEU A 129 -8.91 -10.57 10.94
C LEU A 129 -8.21 -9.93 12.16
N ALA A 130 -7.70 -10.71 13.10
CA ALA A 130 -7.00 -10.20 14.27
C ALA A 130 -5.82 -9.27 13.94
N PRO A 131 -4.96 -9.55 12.93
CA PRO A 131 -3.88 -8.65 12.54
C PRO A 131 -4.35 -7.28 12.07
N LEU A 132 -5.49 -7.19 11.37
CA LEU A 132 -6.05 -5.91 10.91
C LEU A 132 -6.43 -4.99 12.08
N LYS A 133 -6.90 -5.57 13.19
CA LYS A 133 -7.14 -4.80 14.41
C LYS A 133 -5.84 -4.23 14.98
N THR A 134 -4.77 -5.00 14.98
CA THR A 134 -3.43 -4.54 15.43
C THR A 134 -2.92 -3.39 14.56
N VAL A 135 -3.11 -3.47 13.22
CA VAL A 135 -2.78 -2.38 12.29
C VAL A 135 -3.55 -1.12 12.67
N THR A 136 -4.85 -1.23 12.86
CA THR A 136 -5.72 -0.09 13.18
C THR A 136 -5.33 0.53 14.53
N ASP A 137 -5.13 -0.28 15.56
CA ASP A 137 -4.77 0.20 16.89
C ASP A 137 -3.40 0.89 16.89
N THR A 138 -2.42 0.34 16.17
CA THR A 138 -1.08 0.93 16.03
C THR A 138 -1.14 2.24 15.24
N ALA A 139 -1.88 2.31 14.14
CA ALA A 139 -2.07 3.53 13.36
C ALA A 139 -2.70 4.65 14.20
N LEU A 140 -3.73 4.33 15.02
CA LEU A 140 -4.35 5.28 15.93
C LEU A 140 -3.38 5.73 17.05
N GLN A 141 -2.52 4.86 17.55
CA GLN A 141 -1.50 5.22 18.53
C GLN A 141 -0.43 6.15 17.95
N ILE A 142 0.03 5.89 16.71
CA ILE A 142 0.97 6.76 15.98
C ILE A 142 0.36 8.17 15.85
N THR A 143 -0.90 8.27 15.41
CA THR A 143 -1.59 9.55 15.24
C THR A 143 -1.76 10.33 16.54
N ARG A 144 -1.94 9.63 17.67
CA ARG A 144 -2.14 10.28 18.99
C ARG A 144 -0.86 10.70 19.68
N ALA A 145 0.22 9.96 19.45
CA ALA A 145 1.49 10.15 20.14
C ALA A 145 2.51 10.97 19.33
N ASP A 146 2.22 11.31 18.07
CA ASP A 146 3.17 11.89 17.09
C ASP A 146 4.48 11.09 16.99
N ASP A 147 4.41 9.78 17.27
CA ASP A 147 5.57 8.89 17.33
C ASP A 147 5.59 7.98 16.08
N LEU A 148 6.33 8.43 15.07
CA LEU A 148 6.52 7.71 13.81
C LEU A 148 7.52 6.55 13.91
N SER A 149 8.20 6.36 15.07
CA SER A 149 9.19 5.29 15.24
C SER A 149 8.54 3.92 15.46
N ARG A 150 7.26 3.89 15.80
CA ARG A 150 6.53 2.65 16.03
C ARG A 150 6.34 1.86 14.74
N ARG A 151 6.41 0.54 14.89
CA ARG A 151 6.15 -0.40 13.79
C ARG A 151 5.05 -1.36 14.19
N ILE A 152 4.31 -1.83 13.19
CA ILE A 152 3.29 -2.85 13.39
C ILE A 152 3.99 -4.18 13.55
N PRO A 153 3.88 -4.85 14.72
CA PRO A 153 4.44 -6.17 14.88
C PRO A 153 3.63 -7.19 14.08
N TYR A 154 4.30 -8.04 13.33
CA TYR A 154 3.68 -9.14 12.61
C TYR A 154 4.44 -10.44 12.89
N HIS A 155 3.72 -11.47 13.31
CA HIS A 155 4.27 -12.78 13.67
C HIS A 155 3.70 -13.89 12.78
N GLY A 156 3.03 -13.54 11.67
CA GLY A 156 2.46 -14.49 10.71
C GLY A 156 3.48 -14.99 9.67
N GLN A 157 2.99 -15.70 8.66
CA GLN A 157 3.84 -16.09 7.53
C GLN A 157 4.12 -14.86 6.66
N ASP A 158 5.38 -14.59 6.40
CA ASP A 158 5.83 -13.39 5.64
C ASP A 158 5.28 -13.29 4.19
N ASN A 159 4.50 -14.27 3.75
CA ASN A 159 4.06 -14.40 2.36
C ASN A 159 2.53 -14.37 2.19
N ASP A 160 1.76 -14.01 3.22
CA ASP A 160 0.33 -13.77 3.09
C ASP A 160 0.03 -12.29 2.76
N GLU A 161 -1.19 -12.01 2.31
CA GLU A 161 -1.62 -10.67 1.90
C GLU A 161 -1.57 -9.66 3.05
N VAL A 162 -1.78 -10.12 4.27
CA VAL A 162 -1.73 -9.29 5.48
C VAL A 162 -0.29 -8.94 5.83
N GLY A 163 0.64 -9.89 5.70
CA GLY A 163 2.08 -9.66 5.87
C GLY A 163 2.62 -8.64 4.88
N GLN A 164 2.25 -8.76 3.60
CA GLN A 164 2.62 -7.79 2.56
C GLN A 164 2.07 -6.39 2.86
N LEU A 165 0.82 -6.29 3.32
CA LEU A 165 0.23 -5.01 3.72
C LEU A 165 1.00 -4.38 4.88
N ILE A 166 1.33 -5.16 5.92
CA ILE A 166 2.06 -4.67 7.09
C ILE A 166 3.48 -4.24 6.70
N TYR A 167 4.15 -5.00 5.85
CA TYR A 167 5.47 -4.64 5.32
C TYR A 167 5.42 -3.30 4.57
N ALA A 168 4.51 -3.14 3.60
CA ALA A 168 4.37 -1.90 2.84
C ALA A 168 4.02 -0.70 3.74
N PHE A 169 3.19 -0.92 4.77
CA PHE A 169 2.85 0.11 5.74
C PHE A 169 4.06 0.51 6.59
N ASN A 170 4.82 -0.46 7.11
CA ASN A 170 6.04 -0.20 7.88
C ASN A 170 7.12 0.50 7.05
N GLU A 171 7.28 0.15 5.77
CA GLU A 171 8.17 0.86 4.83
C GLU A 171 7.73 2.32 4.65
N THR A 172 6.42 2.56 4.52
CA THR A 172 5.86 3.91 4.43
C THR A 172 6.13 4.71 5.71
N LEU A 173 5.94 4.09 6.89
CA LEU A 173 6.25 4.72 8.18
C LEU A 173 7.72 5.06 8.30
N GLU A 174 8.61 4.16 7.90
CA GLU A 174 10.06 4.41 7.91
C GLU A 174 10.45 5.61 7.04
N ARG A 175 9.84 5.70 5.86
CA ARG A 175 10.05 6.83 4.94
C ARG A 175 9.53 8.13 5.55
N LEU A 176 8.35 8.12 6.17
CA LEU A 176 7.78 9.29 6.86
C LEU A 176 8.64 9.73 8.05
N GLU A 177 9.09 8.79 8.87
CA GLU A 177 9.99 9.07 10.00
C GLU A 177 11.27 9.75 9.54
N LYS A 178 11.94 9.19 8.51
CA LYS A 178 13.15 9.80 7.92
C LYS A 178 12.90 11.22 7.43
N LEU A 179 11.78 11.45 6.75
CA LEU A 179 11.40 12.79 6.27
C LEU A 179 11.12 13.75 7.43
N PHE A 180 10.42 13.29 8.46
CA PHE A 180 10.08 14.10 9.63
C PHE A 180 11.33 14.49 10.43
N VAL A 181 12.23 13.54 10.69
CA VAL A 181 13.51 13.79 11.38
C VAL A 181 14.38 14.75 10.56
N ALA A 182 14.44 14.59 9.24
CA ALA A 182 15.18 15.51 8.37
C ALA A 182 14.57 16.91 8.40
N GLN A 183 13.23 17.03 8.43
CA GLN A 183 12.56 18.32 8.56
C GLN A 183 12.80 18.99 9.91
N GLN A 184 12.77 18.24 11.02
CA GLN A 184 13.08 18.79 12.35
C GLN A 184 14.53 19.29 12.43
N ARG A 185 15.50 18.52 11.89
CA ARG A 185 16.90 18.97 11.83
C ARG A 185 17.02 20.26 11.02
N PHE A 186 16.39 20.30 9.84
CA PHE A 186 16.38 21.48 8.99
C PHE A 186 15.88 22.73 9.76
N LEU A 187 14.74 22.63 10.47
CA LEU A 187 14.20 23.75 11.26
C LEU A 187 15.13 24.17 12.41
N ALA A 188 15.77 23.19 13.06
CA ALA A 188 16.75 23.47 14.11
C ALA A 188 17.97 24.21 13.55
N ASP A 189 18.53 23.73 12.43
CA ASP A 189 19.69 24.32 11.76
C ASP A 189 19.38 25.74 11.28
N VAL A 190 18.23 25.97 10.62
CA VAL A 190 17.77 27.32 10.23
C VAL A 190 17.70 28.24 11.44
N SER A 191 17.12 27.75 12.56
CA SER A 191 16.99 28.55 13.78
C SER A 191 18.35 28.94 14.37
N HIS A 192 19.32 28.02 14.33
CA HIS A 192 20.68 28.27 14.78
C HIS A 192 21.42 29.26 13.87
N GLU A 193 21.33 29.09 12.56
CA GLU A 193 22.02 29.94 11.58
C GLU A 193 21.40 31.37 11.50
N LEU A 194 20.13 31.53 11.85
CA LEU A 194 19.50 32.85 11.96
C LEU A 194 19.84 33.55 13.32
N ARG A 195 19.94 32.78 14.40
CA ARG A 195 20.16 33.36 15.75
C ARG A 195 21.51 34.05 15.89
N THR A 196 22.56 33.47 15.31
CA THR A 196 23.95 33.98 15.42
C THR A 196 24.09 35.39 14.85
N PRO A 197 23.74 35.67 13.58
CA PRO A 197 23.85 37.02 13.00
C PRO A 197 22.90 38.01 13.67
N LEU A 198 21.69 37.59 14.03
CA LEU A 198 20.74 38.44 14.77
C LEU A 198 21.32 38.90 16.15
N THR A 199 22.02 37.99 16.84
CA THR A 199 22.68 38.29 18.09
C THR A 199 23.82 39.30 17.91
N ALA A 200 24.62 39.14 16.81
CA ALA A 200 25.69 40.09 16.48
C ALA A 200 25.13 41.47 16.12
N ILE A 201 24.10 41.54 15.25
CA ILE A 201 23.43 42.79 14.91
C ILE A 201 22.90 43.51 16.18
N LYS A 202 22.18 42.77 17.04
CA LYS A 202 21.64 43.30 18.28
C LYS A 202 22.74 43.78 19.21
N GLY A 203 23.82 43.00 19.35
CA GLY A 203 24.94 43.36 20.19
C GLY A 203 25.64 44.66 19.74
N ASN A 204 25.91 44.82 18.46
CA ASN A 204 26.50 46.03 17.88
C ASN A 204 25.55 47.22 18.02
N ALA A 205 24.26 47.06 17.76
CA ALA A 205 23.27 48.12 17.96
C ALA A 205 23.15 48.55 19.43
N ASP A 206 23.16 47.59 20.37
CA ASP A 206 23.14 47.91 21.83
C ASP A 206 24.44 48.60 22.27
N LEU A 207 25.58 48.24 21.69
CA LEU A 207 26.88 48.89 21.93
C LEU A 207 26.83 50.37 21.51
N MET A 208 26.46 50.65 20.24
CA MET A 208 26.30 52.01 19.72
C MET A 208 25.32 52.85 20.59
N ARG A 209 24.21 52.26 21.00
CA ARG A 209 23.23 52.94 21.87
C ARG A 209 23.81 53.31 23.23
N ARG A 210 24.64 52.46 23.84
CA ARG A 210 25.30 52.70 25.13
C ARG A 210 26.41 53.77 25.02
N MET A 211 27.19 53.70 23.96
CA MET A 211 28.26 54.66 23.70
C MET A 211 27.73 56.02 23.23
N LYS A 212 26.45 56.12 22.85
CA LYS A 212 25.80 57.31 22.29
C LYS A 212 26.57 57.89 21.08
N SER A 213 27.30 57.03 20.37
CA SER A 213 28.07 57.36 19.17
C SER A 213 27.88 56.26 18.11
N VAL A 214 27.85 56.66 16.86
CA VAL A 214 27.89 55.72 15.73
C VAL A 214 29.35 55.34 15.54
N ASP A 215 29.63 54.06 15.69
CA ASP A 215 30.92 53.47 15.42
C ASP A 215 30.87 52.79 14.04
N GLU A 216 31.76 53.19 13.14
CA GLU A 216 31.77 52.74 11.75
C GLU A 216 32.05 51.23 11.64
N GLU A 217 32.86 50.67 12.54
CA GLU A 217 33.13 49.23 12.62
C GLU A 217 31.87 48.43 13.00
N SER A 218 31.13 48.90 14.00
CA SER A 218 29.84 48.31 14.41
C SER A 218 28.78 48.42 13.31
N LEU A 219 28.74 49.53 12.57
CA LEU A 219 27.81 49.74 11.47
C LEU A 219 28.12 48.75 10.32
N THR A 220 29.40 48.69 9.89
CA THR A 220 29.86 47.76 8.86
C THR A 220 29.55 46.29 9.26
N SER A 221 29.79 45.96 10.54
CA SER A 221 29.47 44.62 11.05
C SER A 221 27.97 44.31 10.97
N ILE A 222 27.08 45.27 11.21
CA ILE A 222 25.62 45.14 11.09
C ILE A 222 25.25 44.94 9.63
N GLU A 223 25.82 45.72 8.70
CA GLU A 223 25.57 45.61 7.26
C GLU A 223 26.01 44.23 6.73
N ASP A 224 27.22 43.79 7.09
CA ASP A 224 27.74 42.46 6.68
C ASP A 224 26.83 41.32 7.16
N GLU A 225 26.33 41.38 8.40
CA GLU A 225 25.44 40.35 8.93
C GLU A 225 24.01 40.43 8.34
N ALA A 226 23.52 41.64 7.99
CA ALA A 226 22.26 41.80 7.28
C ALA A 226 22.32 41.22 5.85
N ASP A 227 23.41 41.49 5.13
CA ASP A 227 23.67 40.93 3.80
C ASP A 227 23.81 39.38 3.85
N ARG A 228 24.44 38.92 4.92
CA ARG A 228 24.56 37.45 5.18
C ARG A 228 23.19 36.84 5.39
N LEU A 229 22.33 37.43 6.21
CA LEU A 229 20.95 36.98 6.43
C LEU A 229 20.13 36.96 5.13
N THR A 230 20.27 38.01 4.31
CA THR A 230 19.58 38.13 3.04
C THR A 230 19.96 36.98 2.10
N ARG A 231 21.24 36.63 2.03
CA ARG A 231 21.72 35.47 1.26
C ARG A 231 21.17 34.16 1.80
N LEU A 232 21.16 33.97 3.14
CA LEU A 232 20.61 32.77 3.76
C LEU A 232 19.14 32.58 3.42
N VAL A 233 18.33 33.65 3.54
CA VAL A 233 16.89 33.59 3.21
C VAL A 233 16.68 33.29 1.72
N GLY A 234 17.48 33.86 0.84
CA GLY A 234 17.44 33.59 -0.59
C GLY A 234 17.76 32.12 -0.93
N ASP A 235 18.80 31.56 -0.30
CA ASP A 235 19.21 30.16 -0.45
C ASP A 235 18.15 29.20 0.08
N LEU A 236 17.53 29.51 1.22
CA LEU A 236 16.44 28.72 1.80
C LEU A 236 15.19 28.72 0.91
N LEU A 237 14.81 29.90 0.39
CA LEU A 237 13.66 30.03 -0.50
C LEU A 237 13.89 29.23 -1.80
N LEU A 238 15.09 29.33 -2.36
CA LEU A 238 15.46 28.57 -3.55
C LEU A 238 15.38 27.07 -3.27
N LEU A 239 15.94 26.61 -2.16
CA LEU A 239 15.95 25.20 -1.81
C LEU A 239 14.54 24.65 -1.60
N THR A 240 13.66 25.40 -0.91
CA THR A 240 12.27 25.00 -0.67
C THR A 240 11.44 24.94 -1.96
N GLN A 241 11.63 25.90 -2.87
CA GLN A 241 11.01 25.86 -4.21
C GLN A 241 11.53 24.69 -5.04
N ALA A 242 12.83 24.45 -4.97
CA ALA A 242 13.51 23.36 -5.61
C ALA A 242 12.95 21.99 -5.23
N GLU A 243 12.81 21.74 -3.94
CA GLU A 243 12.29 20.47 -3.41
C GLU A 243 10.81 20.25 -3.64
N SER A 244 10.04 21.31 -3.64
CA SER A 244 8.62 21.24 -3.98
C SER A 244 8.35 21.05 -5.47
N GLY A 245 9.40 21.01 -6.31
CA GLY A 245 9.29 20.96 -7.77
C GLY A 245 8.68 22.21 -8.40
N LYS A 246 8.61 23.30 -7.62
CA LYS A 246 7.99 24.58 -8.04
C LYS A 246 8.99 25.60 -8.54
N LEU A 247 10.30 25.29 -8.53
CA LEU A 247 11.31 26.18 -9.06
C LEU A 247 11.25 26.19 -10.60
N PRO A 248 10.79 27.26 -11.24
CA PRO A 248 10.81 27.33 -12.68
C PRO A 248 12.25 27.41 -13.17
N LEU A 249 12.65 26.51 -14.08
CA LEU A 249 13.93 26.57 -14.76
C LEU A 249 13.69 27.05 -16.20
N ASP A 250 14.39 28.11 -16.62
CA ASP A 250 14.32 28.65 -17.97
C ASP A 250 15.41 28.01 -18.84
N PHE A 251 15.10 26.86 -19.42
CA PHE A 251 16.03 26.11 -20.26
C PHE A 251 16.24 26.78 -21.62
N LYS A 252 17.45 27.27 -21.85
CA LYS A 252 17.91 27.90 -23.11
C LYS A 252 19.29 27.39 -23.46
N PRO A 253 19.74 27.53 -24.74
CA PRO A 253 21.13 27.31 -25.09
C PRO A 253 22.05 28.24 -24.30
N VAL A 254 22.96 27.68 -23.50
CA VAL A 254 23.93 28.41 -22.68
C VAL A 254 25.34 28.11 -23.17
N GLU A 255 26.09 29.15 -23.43
CA GLU A 255 27.55 29.09 -23.76
C GLU A 255 28.32 29.01 -22.44
N LEU A 256 28.78 27.81 -22.07
CA LEU A 256 29.48 27.58 -20.81
C LEU A 256 30.83 28.25 -20.72
N ASP A 257 31.54 28.36 -21.83
CA ASP A 257 32.83 29.09 -21.95
C ASP A 257 32.66 30.57 -21.56
N THR A 258 31.67 31.24 -22.15
CA THR A 258 31.35 32.64 -21.82
C THR A 258 30.95 32.80 -20.35
N LEU A 259 30.08 31.91 -19.87
CA LEU A 259 29.60 31.91 -18.46
C LEU A 259 30.78 31.74 -17.50
N LEU A 260 31.68 30.79 -17.76
CA LEU A 260 32.86 30.53 -16.95
C LEU A 260 33.82 31.72 -16.90
N LEU A 261 34.04 32.38 -18.04
CA LEU A 261 34.88 33.58 -18.10
C LEU A 261 34.27 34.74 -17.31
N ASP A 262 32.95 34.96 -17.39
CA ASP A 262 32.23 35.97 -16.61
C ASP A 262 32.40 35.72 -15.12
N VAL A 263 32.17 34.50 -14.67
CA VAL A 263 32.33 34.12 -13.23
C VAL A 263 33.80 34.25 -12.82
N SER A 264 34.72 33.80 -13.63
CA SER A 264 36.16 33.91 -13.30
C SER A 264 36.59 35.37 -13.09
N LYS A 265 36.12 36.31 -13.96
CA LYS A 265 36.40 37.76 -13.80
C LYS A 265 35.81 38.30 -12.49
N GLU A 266 34.54 37.95 -12.21
CA GLU A 266 33.88 38.41 -10.99
C GLU A 266 34.59 37.88 -9.72
N MET A 267 35.00 36.63 -9.74
CA MET A 267 35.65 35.99 -8.61
C MET A 267 37.11 36.38 -8.41
N HIS A 268 37.81 36.84 -9.46
CA HIS A 268 39.14 37.43 -9.33
C HIS A 268 39.11 38.68 -8.43
N VAL A 269 38.07 39.53 -8.58
CA VAL A 269 37.92 40.71 -7.71
C VAL A 269 37.72 40.31 -6.23
N LEU A 270 36.97 39.23 -6.00
CA LEU A 270 36.73 38.70 -4.64
C LEU A 270 37.98 38.04 -4.04
N ALA A 271 38.79 37.37 -4.86
CA ALA A 271 40.00 36.72 -4.45
C ALA A 271 41.06 37.67 -3.90
N ARG A 272 41.09 38.94 -4.36
CA ARG A 272 41.98 40.01 -3.89
C ARG A 272 43.38 39.49 -3.61
N ASP A 273 44.26 39.26 -4.37
CA ASP A 273 45.65 38.79 -4.10
C ASP A 273 45.82 37.66 -3.04
N ARG A 274 44.71 37.14 -2.50
CA ARG A 274 44.74 36.08 -1.49
C ARG A 274 45.03 34.71 -2.12
N VAL A 275 44.36 34.42 -3.25
CA VAL A 275 44.49 33.16 -4.00
C VAL A 275 44.55 33.46 -5.48
N GLN A 276 45.27 32.64 -6.25
CA GLN A 276 45.37 32.80 -7.71
C GLN A 276 44.34 31.92 -8.43
N ILE A 277 43.46 32.53 -9.20
CA ILE A 277 42.52 31.78 -10.05
C ILE A 277 43.13 31.63 -11.43
N LYS A 278 43.30 30.40 -11.91
CA LYS A 278 43.88 30.04 -13.20
C LYS A 278 42.86 29.31 -14.05
N VAL A 279 42.57 29.84 -15.24
CA VAL A 279 41.78 29.10 -16.20
C VAL A 279 42.78 28.37 -17.13
N THR A 280 42.71 27.03 -17.14
CA THR A 280 43.71 26.18 -17.79
C THR A 280 43.29 25.69 -19.16
N GLU A 281 42.03 25.34 -19.35
CA GLU A 281 41.48 24.83 -20.60
C GLU A 281 40.05 25.32 -20.75
N ILE A 282 39.66 25.80 -21.92
CA ILE A 282 38.31 26.22 -22.23
C ILE A 282 37.96 25.82 -23.66
N ASP A 283 37.09 24.84 -23.79
CA ASP A 283 36.42 24.51 -25.03
C ASP A 283 35.15 25.35 -25.21
N GLN A 284 34.82 25.67 -26.44
CA GLN A 284 33.52 26.28 -26.76
C GLN A 284 32.43 25.23 -26.66
N ILE A 285 31.60 25.31 -25.61
CA ILE A 285 30.62 24.29 -25.27
C ILE A 285 29.26 24.94 -25.02
N ARG A 286 28.22 24.36 -25.64
CA ARG A 286 26.83 24.73 -25.40
C ARG A 286 26.08 23.59 -24.71
N VAL A 287 25.30 23.97 -23.73
CA VAL A 287 24.38 23.07 -23.03
C VAL A 287 22.97 23.67 -23.04
N ASN A 288 21.94 22.82 -22.86
CA ASN A 288 20.59 23.31 -22.63
C ASN A 288 20.40 23.50 -21.11
N GLY A 289 20.17 24.73 -20.67
CA GLY A 289 20.08 25.01 -19.23
C GLY A 289 19.64 26.42 -18.90
N ASP A 290 19.44 26.66 -17.62
CA ASP A 290 19.16 27.96 -17.02
C ASP A 290 20.50 28.65 -16.70
N ARG A 291 20.81 29.74 -17.45
CA ARG A 291 22.08 30.46 -17.33
C ARG A 291 22.35 30.98 -15.92
N ASP A 292 21.32 31.52 -15.25
CA ASP A 292 21.48 32.13 -13.93
C ASP A 292 21.71 31.07 -12.87
N ARG A 293 21.05 29.92 -13.01
CA ARG A 293 21.26 28.77 -12.11
C ARG A 293 22.62 28.12 -12.31
N LEU A 294 23.06 27.95 -13.56
CA LEU A 294 24.41 27.45 -13.83
C LEU A 294 25.48 28.43 -13.34
N LYS A 295 25.25 29.77 -13.49
CA LYS A 295 26.11 30.79 -12.89
C LYS A 295 26.21 30.62 -11.36
N GLN A 296 25.08 30.40 -10.69
CA GLN A 296 25.03 30.19 -9.23
C GLN A 296 25.85 28.95 -8.83
N VAL A 297 25.80 27.84 -9.59
CA VAL A 297 26.64 26.67 -9.35
C VAL A 297 28.12 27.03 -9.34
N LEU A 298 28.57 27.75 -10.41
CA LEU A 298 29.97 28.17 -10.55
C LEU A 298 30.39 29.08 -9.40
N LEU A 299 29.56 30.08 -9.07
CA LEU A 299 29.82 30.98 -7.95
C LEU A 299 29.95 30.23 -6.63
N ASN A 300 29.09 29.26 -6.34
CA ASN A 300 29.16 28.45 -5.14
C ASN A 300 30.45 27.64 -5.06
N LEU A 301 30.88 26.99 -6.16
CA LEU A 301 32.08 26.17 -6.14
C LEU A 301 33.35 27.01 -6.06
N VAL A 302 33.44 28.10 -6.85
CA VAL A 302 34.62 28.98 -6.84
C VAL A 302 34.75 29.77 -5.54
N SER A 303 33.64 30.26 -4.98
CA SER A 303 33.60 30.89 -3.65
C SER A 303 34.06 29.94 -2.56
N ASN A 304 33.61 28.68 -2.58
CA ASN A 304 34.12 27.67 -1.66
C ASN A 304 35.63 27.46 -1.81
N ALA A 305 36.12 27.34 -3.05
CA ALA A 305 37.55 27.20 -3.31
C ALA A 305 38.34 28.38 -2.73
N ILE A 306 37.88 29.66 -2.96
CA ILE A 306 38.53 30.87 -2.41
C ILE A 306 38.51 30.85 -0.89
N ASN A 307 37.39 30.47 -0.25
CA ASN A 307 37.22 30.50 1.20
C ASN A 307 38.10 29.48 1.93
N TYR A 308 38.29 28.31 1.32
CA TYR A 308 39.04 27.23 1.95
C TYR A 308 40.51 27.15 1.53
N THR A 309 40.89 27.79 0.43
CA THR A 309 42.30 27.82 0.01
C THR A 309 43.08 28.84 0.86
N PRO A 310 44.21 28.45 1.45
CA PRO A 310 45.08 29.37 2.20
C PRO A 310 45.63 30.48 1.30
N GLN A 311 46.11 31.57 1.92
CA GLN A 311 46.77 32.66 1.21
C GLN A 311 47.97 32.14 0.42
N GLY A 312 48.10 32.55 -0.83
CA GLY A 312 49.13 32.11 -1.78
C GLY A 312 48.80 30.78 -2.49
N GLY A 313 47.65 30.17 -2.20
CA GLY A 313 47.21 28.97 -2.91
C GLY A 313 46.59 29.28 -4.26
N GLU A 314 46.30 28.24 -5.01
CA GLU A 314 45.84 28.29 -6.40
C GLU A 314 44.50 27.61 -6.60
N ILE A 315 43.67 28.14 -7.49
CA ILE A 315 42.40 27.57 -7.94
C ILE A 315 42.49 27.39 -9.45
N PHE A 316 42.26 26.18 -9.93
CA PHE A 316 42.26 25.83 -11.34
C PHE A 316 40.82 25.59 -11.81
N ILE A 317 40.46 26.24 -12.92
CA ILE A 317 39.17 26.07 -13.55
C ILE A 317 39.38 25.58 -14.96
N SER A 318 38.71 24.54 -15.40
CA SER A 318 38.75 24.08 -16.78
C SER A 318 37.38 23.62 -17.28
N LEU A 319 37.17 23.75 -18.57
CA LEU A 319 35.99 23.35 -19.29
C LEU A 319 36.42 22.61 -20.56
N GLY A 320 36.08 21.35 -20.67
CA GLY A 320 36.42 20.50 -21.81
C GLY A 320 35.24 19.59 -22.23
N LYS A 321 35.28 19.18 -23.49
CA LYS A 321 34.32 18.20 -24.03
C LYS A 321 34.86 16.79 -23.86
N VAL A 322 34.02 15.89 -23.28
CA VAL A 322 34.33 14.47 -23.14
C VAL A 322 33.14 13.64 -23.64
N GLY A 323 33.28 13.07 -24.82
CA GLY A 323 32.18 12.37 -25.48
C GLY A 323 30.99 13.32 -25.74
N GLU A 324 29.80 12.93 -25.29
CA GLU A 324 28.59 13.73 -25.42
C GLU A 324 28.30 14.59 -24.17
N GLN A 325 29.31 14.84 -23.32
CA GLN A 325 29.17 15.62 -22.09
C GLN A 325 30.19 16.77 -22.04
N ALA A 326 29.75 17.89 -21.47
CA ALA A 326 30.62 18.94 -20.98
C ALA A 326 31.20 18.54 -19.63
N ARG A 327 32.49 18.64 -19.46
CA ARG A 327 33.18 18.44 -18.19
C ARG A 327 33.77 19.76 -17.70
N LEU A 328 33.21 20.26 -16.59
CA LEU A 328 33.71 21.46 -15.94
C LEU A 328 34.39 21.05 -14.62
N ILE A 329 35.61 21.52 -14.40
CA ILE A 329 36.39 21.19 -13.21
C ILE A 329 36.74 22.48 -12.45
N VAL A 330 36.53 22.46 -11.14
CA VAL A 330 37.05 23.46 -10.19
C VAL A 330 37.91 22.71 -9.19
N ARG A 331 39.23 23.00 -9.22
CA ARG A 331 40.24 22.39 -8.36
C ARG A 331 40.90 23.45 -7.51
N ASP A 332 41.03 23.21 -6.21
CA ASP A 332 41.77 24.05 -5.29
C ASP A 332 42.98 23.33 -4.67
N THR A 333 43.93 24.11 -4.14
CA THR A 333 45.08 23.62 -3.36
C THR A 333 44.87 23.84 -1.86
N GLY A 334 43.64 23.76 -1.41
CA GLY A 334 43.25 23.91 -0.04
C GLY A 334 43.62 22.72 0.87
N PRO A 335 43.08 22.68 2.09
CA PRO A 335 43.40 21.62 3.05
C PRO A 335 42.78 20.28 2.69
N GLY A 336 41.91 20.21 1.65
CA GLY A 336 41.15 19.01 1.33
C GLY A 336 40.04 18.73 2.29
N ILE A 337 39.29 17.66 2.01
CA ILE A 337 38.13 17.20 2.79
C ILE A 337 38.45 15.81 3.31
N PRO A 338 38.27 15.53 4.60
CA PRO A 338 38.40 14.19 5.18
C PRO A 338 37.49 13.17 4.47
N ALA A 339 37.95 11.93 4.35
CA ALA A 339 37.18 10.88 3.67
C ALA A 339 35.83 10.62 4.33
N GLU A 340 35.73 10.79 5.65
CA GLU A 340 34.52 10.65 6.44
C GLU A 340 33.47 11.72 6.12
N ASP A 341 33.92 12.92 5.73
CA ASP A 341 33.02 14.05 5.42
C ASP A 341 32.50 14.00 3.95
N LEU A 342 33.23 13.34 3.02
CA LEU A 342 32.89 13.33 1.60
C LEU A 342 31.45 12.89 1.26
N PRO A 343 30.89 11.87 1.93
CA PRO A 343 29.52 11.46 1.66
C PRO A 343 28.47 12.52 2.04
N HIS A 344 28.81 13.44 2.94
CA HIS A 344 27.90 14.37 3.59
C HIS A 344 27.97 15.80 3.04
N ILE A 345 28.99 16.16 2.24
CA ILE A 345 29.22 17.57 1.79
C ILE A 345 28.08 18.15 0.97
N PHE A 346 27.22 17.33 0.38
CA PHE A 346 26.04 17.77 -0.37
C PHE A 346 24.78 17.82 0.49
N GLU A 347 24.85 17.40 1.77
CA GLU A 347 23.75 17.57 2.72
C GLU A 347 23.61 19.05 3.12
N ARG A 348 22.39 19.46 3.43
CA ARG A 348 22.07 20.83 3.82
C ARG A 348 22.70 21.15 5.19
N PHE A 349 23.21 22.37 5.32
CA PHE A 349 23.89 22.89 6.52
C PHE A 349 25.10 22.05 6.95
N TYR A 350 25.51 21.08 6.14
CA TYR A 350 26.67 20.29 6.47
C TYR A 350 27.96 21.14 6.37
N ARG A 351 28.78 21.07 7.40
CA ARG A 351 30.09 21.71 7.48
C ARG A 351 31.03 20.83 8.28
N ALA A 352 32.17 20.48 7.70
CA ALA A 352 33.21 19.74 8.41
C ALA A 352 33.65 20.49 9.69
N GLU A 353 33.80 19.76 10.80
CA GLU A 353 34.08 20.36 12.13
C GLU A 353 35.31 21.27 12.13
N LYS A 354 36.38 20.86 11.42
CA LYS A 354 37.61 21.65 11.27
C LYS A 354 37.41 23.00 10.51
N SER A 355 36.32 23.12 9.76
CA SER A 355 35.97 24.31 9.00
C SER A 355 35.16 25.34 9.81
N ARG A 356 34.47 24.89 10.86
CA ARG A 356 33.66 25.75 11.77
C ARG A 356 34.52 26.77 12.51
N THR A 357 35.77 26.45 12.83
CA THR A 357 36.66 27.29 13.61
C THR A 357 37.55 28.23 12.79
N ARG A 358 37.71 28.02 11.48
CA ARG A 358 38.73 28.74 10.68
C ARG A 358 38.22 29.84 9.78
N SER A 359 36.96 29.94 9.44
CA SER A 359 36.51 31.00 8.53
C SER A 359 35.38 31.86 9.12
N LYS A 360 35.71 33.11 9.41
CA LYS A 360 34.73 34.19 9.69
C LYS A 360 33.81 34.45 8.48
N ALA A 361 34.18 34.01 7.27
CA ALA A 361 33.47 34.20 6.01
C ALA A 361 32.79 32.95 5.48
N GLY A 362 32.66 31.88 6.30
CA GLY A 362 32.09 30.61 5.87
C GLY A 362 30.59 30.72 5.58
N GLY A 363 30.17 30.17 4.44
CA GLY A 363 28.76 30.05 4.06
C GLY A 363 27.98 29.15 5.02
N PHE A 364 26.66 29.11 4.86
CA PHE A 364 25.72 28.37 5.72
C PHE A 364 25.68 26.86 5.45
N GLY A 365 26.52 26.33 4.56
CA GLY A 365 26.46 24.92 4.19
C GLY A 365 25.35 24.58 3.20
N LEU A 366 24.76 25.60 2.55
CA LEU A 366 23.68 25.41 1.55
C LEU A 366 24.20 25.44 0.12
N GLY A 367 25.34 26.09 -0.17
CA GLY A 367 25.83 26.30 -1.54
C GLY A 367 26.08 25.00 -2.30
N LEU A 368 26.68 23.97 -1.67
CA LEU A 368 26.94 22.69 -2.32
C LEU A 368 25.65 21.86 -2.56
N SER A 369 24.72 21.89 -1.63
CA SER A 369 23.42 21.23 -1.81
C SER A 369 22.59 21.88 -2.92
N ILE A 370 22.63 23.21 -3.03
CA ILE A 370 22.01 23.96 -4.13
C ILE A 370 22.69 23.60 -5.47
N ALA A 371 24.02 23.60 -5.50
CA ALA A 371 24.77 23.23 -6.71
C ALA A 371 24.43 21.80 -7.18
N HIS A 372 24.38 20.86 -6.27
CA HIS A 372 24.02 19.48 -6.56
C HIS A 372 22.59 19.37 -7.12
N TRP A 373 21.63 20.08 -6.51
CA TRP A 373 20.25 20.10 -6.98
C TRP A 373 20.13 20.69 -8.39
N ILE A 374 20.77 21.85 -8.64
CA ILE A 374 20.74 22.51 -9.96
C ILE A 374 21.31 21.57 -11.03
N ILE A 375 22.48 20.99 -10.80
CA ILE A 375 23.12 20.12 -11.79
C ILE A 375 22.29 18.86 -12.06
N ALA A 376 21.72 18.23 -11.03
CA ALA A 376 20.83 17.07 -11.20
C ALA A 376 19.60 17.41 -12.08
N HIS A 377 19.00 18.60 -11.90
CA HIS A 377 17.84 19.04 -12.70
C HIS A 377 18.21 19.51 -14.12
N HIS A 378 19.49 19.71 -14.39
CA HIS A 378 20.01 19.90 -15.74
C HIS A 378 20.44 18.56 -16.42
N GLY A 379 20.05 17.41 -15.84
CA GLY A 379 20.41 16.09 -16.37
C GLY A 379 21.90 15.77 -16.21
N GLY A 380 22.59 16.52 -15.35
CA GLY A 380 24.01 16.37 -15.09
C GLY A 380 24.30 15.63 -13.78
N ARG A 381 25.58 15.53 -13.45
CA ARG A 381 26.08 15.03 -12.16
C ARG A 381 27.27 15.84 -11.69
N ILE A 382 27.45 15.89 -10.37
CA ILE A 382 28.59 16.50 -9.72
C ILE A 382 29.35 15.43 -8.94
N GLU A 383 30.66 15.38 -9.14
CA GLU A 383 31.58 14.44 -8.49
C GLU A 383 32.61 15.24 -7.68
N VAL A 384 33.07 14.68 -6.59
CA VAL A 384 34.10 15.27 -5.76
C VAL A 384 35.23 14.27 -5.55
N SER A 385 36.46 14.73 -5.66
CA SER A 385 37.65 14.01 -5.30
C SER A 385 38.50 14.91 -4.43
N SER A 386 38.81 14.47 -3.22
CA SER A 386 39.59 15.27 -2.28
C SER A 386 40.54 14.38 -1.49
N GLN A 387 41.69 14.93 -1.16
CA GLN A 387 42.64 14.31 -0.25
C GLN A 387 43.09 15.36 0.76
N GLU A 388 43.01 15.01 2.04
CA GLU A 388 43.44 15.89 3.12
C GLU A 388 44.90 16.34 2.90
N GLY A 389 45.13 17.65 2.95
CA GLY A 389 46.45 18.27 2.70
C GLY A 389 46.80 18.48 1.22
N LYS A 390 46.00 18.05 0.24
CA LYS A 390 46.29 18.19 -1.18
C LYS A 390 45.29 19.02 -1.97
N GLY A 391 44.16 19.35 -1.36
CA GLY A 391 43.10 20.13 -2.02
C GLY A 391 41.91 19.29 -2.44
N THR A 392 40.95 19.98 -3.09
CA THR A 392 39.69 19.40 -3.53
C THR A 392 39.48 19.65 -5.02
N THR A 393 38.85 18.70 -5.70
CA THR A 393 38.45 18.79 -7.09
C THR A 393 36.99 18.47 -7.20
N PHE A 394 36.19 19.44 -7.65
CA PHE A 394 34.81 19.23 -8.07
C PHE A 394 34.77 19.07 -9.58
N CYS A 395 34.08 18.05 -10.05
CA CYS A 395 33.89 17.77 -11.47
C CYS A 395 32.38 17.75 -11.77
N ILE A 396 31.93 18.65 -12.63
CA ILE A 396 30.55 18.74 -13.11
C ILE A 396 30.46 18.15 -14.51
N TRP A 397 29.46 17.32 -14.71
CA TRP A 397 29.13 16.74 -15.99
C TRP A 397 27.77 17.23 -16.44
N LEU A 398 27.64 17.77 -17.64
CA LEU A 398 26.38 18.22 -18.23
C LEU A 398 26.24 17.65 -19.64
N PRO A 399 25.02 17.25 -20.07
CA PRO A 399 24.80 16.82 -21.43
C PRO A 399 25.03 18.00 -22.41
N LEU A 400 25.69 17.72 -23.53
CA LEU A 400 25.87 18.72 -24.58
C LEU A 400 24.53 19.00 -25.27
N LEU A 401 24.37 20.24 -25.71
CA LEU A 401 23.30 20.58 -26.65
C LEU A 401 23.61 19.96 -28.00
N ASN A 402 22.92 18.89 -28.39
CA ASN A 402 23.07 18.26 -29.68
C ASN A 402 22.57 19.23 -30.78
N SER A 403 23.35 19.40 -31.81
CA SER A 403 23.00 20.25 -32.98
C SER A 403 21.74 19.74 -33.75
N SER A 404 21.23 18.58 -33.41
CA SER A 404 20.01 17.99 -33.98
C SER A 404 18.69 18.43 -33.32
N ASP A 405 18.73 19.12 -32.17
CA ASP A 405 17.50 19.50 -31.44
C ASP A 405 16.93 20.88 -31.85
N ASN A 406 17.58 21.57 -32.79
CA ASN A 406 17.12 22.86 -33.31
C ASN A 406 16.01 22.77 -34.38
N GLY A 407 15.44 21.57 -34.64
CA GLY A 407 14.56 21.33 -35.79
C GLY A 407 13.11 20.93 -35.50
N HIS A 408 12.67 20.73 -34.25
CA HIS A 408 11.34 20.07 -34.01
C HIS A 408 10.41 20.78 -33.02
N ARG A 409 10.53 22.10 -32.86
CA ARG A 409 9.48 22.89 -32.15
C ARG A 409 9.14 24.21 -32.88
N ALA A 410 8.89 24.11 -34.15
CA ALA A 410 8.15 25.14 -34.89
C ALA A 410 7.26 24.38 -35.88
N ILE A 411 6.05 24.09 -35.52
CA ILE A 411 4.82 23.81 -36.28
C ILE A 411 3.95 22.94 -35.39
N ASP A 412 3.13 23.58 -34.60
CA ASP A 412 1.74 23.21 -34.32
C ASP A 412 1.14 24.37 -33.52
N ASP A 413 0.54 25.31 -34.32
CA ASP A 413 -0.51 26.21 -33.89
C ASP A 413 -1.85 25.48 -33.94
#